data_3deecf74211592559cb8942103f52e6c
#
_entry.id   3deecf74211592559cb8942103f52e6c
#
_cell.length_a   1.000
_cell.length_b   1.000
_cell.length_c   1.000
_cell.angle_alpha   90.00
_cell.angle_beta   90.00
_cell.angle_gamma   90.00
#
_symmetry.space_group_name_H-M   'P 1'
#
loop_
_entity.id
_entity.type
_entity.pdbx_description
1 polymer ?
#
loop_
_entity_poly.entity_id
_entity_poly.type
_entity_poly.pdbx_seq_one_letter_code
_entity_poly.pdbx_strand_id
1 'polypeptide(L)' 'MEKLILIRRRKRDSKSGNIAVKVRTDTYEIINEIKEATGYSASKVVKLLVDYAYDNIEWEEE' A
#
# COMPACT_ATOMS: atom_id res chain seq x y z
N MET A 1 10.95 -12.55 -8.52
CA MET A 1 10.41 -11.26 -8.13
C MET A 1 11.07 -10.79 -6.83
N GLU A 2 11.51 -9.56 -6.80
CA GLU A 2 12.18 -9.05 -5.63
C GLU A 2 11.20 -8.82 -4.48
N LYS A 3 11.63 -9.16 -3.28
CA LYS A 3 10.84 -8.88 -2.10
C LYS A 3 11.15 -7.49 -1.59
N LEU A 4 10.15 -6.85 -1.01
CA LEU A 4 10.32 -5.57 -0.35
C LEU A 4 10.84 -5.82 1.06
N ILE A 5 12.03 -5.28 1.35
CA ILE A 5 12.66 -5.49 2.65
C ILE A 5 12.39 -4.27 3.52
N LEU A 6 11.77 -4.49 4.67
CA LEU A 6 11.43 -3.42 5.60
C LEU A 6 11.98 -3.75 6.98
N ILE A 7 12.44 -2.72 7.67
CA ILE A 7 12.95 -2.86 9.02
C ILE A 7 11.79 -2.71 10.00
N ARG A 8 11.61 -3.71 10.86
CA ARG A 8 10.55 -3.68 11.86
C ARG A 8 10.99 -2.84 13.04
N ARG A 9 10.20 -1.83 13.34
CA ARG A 9 10.43 -0.94 14.47
C ARG A 9 9.27 -1.05 15.44
N ARG A 10 9.34 -0.28 16.54
CA ARG A 10 8.28 -0.28 17.53
C ARG A 10 6.94 0.04 16.86
N LYS A 11 5.95 -0.78 17.18
CA LYS A 11 4.61 -0.55 16.69
C LYS A 11 4.01 0.72 17.24
N ARG A 12 3.30 1.44 16.41
CA ARG A 12 2.45 2.54 16.86
C ARG A 12 1.05 2.00 17.05
N ASP A 13 0.33 2.60 17.99
CA ASP A 13 -1.07 2.29 18.14
C ASP A 13 -1.82 2.77 16.90
N SER A 14 -2.63 1.92 16.34
CA SER A 14 -3.47 2.29 15.22
C SER A 14 -4.92 2.27 15.65
N LYS A 15 -5.68 3.25 15.18
CA LYS A 15 -7.11 3.31 15.43
C LYS A 15 -7.82 2.62 14.29
N SER A 16 -8.91 1.95 14.60
CA SER A 16 -9.76 1.37 13.58
C SER A 16 -10.56 2.46 12.87
N GLY A 17 -10.96 2.18 11.64
CA GLY A 17 -11.77 3.09 10.85
C GLY A 17 -11.04 3.54 9.60
N ASN A 18 -11.69 4.44 8.87
CA ASN A 18 -11.13 4.98 7.65
C ASN A 18 -10.17 6.11 7.95
N ILE A 19 -8.98 6.03 7.41
CA ILE A 19 -7.95 7.03 7.64
C ILE A 19 -7.49 7.53 6.27
N ALA A 20 -7.39 8.85 6.14
CA ALA A 20 -6.87 9.44 4.92
C ALA A 20 -5.34 9.36 4.93
N VAL A 21 -4.77 8.95 3.80
CA VAL A 21 -3.33 8.84 3.64
C VAL A 21 -2.92 9.69 2.45
N LYS A 22 -1.90 10.51 2.65
CA LYS A 22 -1.33 11.27 1.54
C LYS A 22 -0.44 10.36 0.71
N VAL A 23 -0.57 10.44 -0.61
CA VAL A 23 0.28 9.71 -1.52
C VAL A 23 1.04 10.70 -2.40
N ARG A 24 2.19 10.27 -2.89
CA ARG A 24 2.97 11.09 -3.81
C ARG A 24 2.25 11.16 -5.17
N THR A 25 2.55 12.21 -5.92
CA THR A 25 1.93 12.40 -7.22
C THR A 25 2.20 11.23 -8.16
N ASP A 26 3.43 10.74 -8.18
CA ASP A 26 3.79 9.61 -9.03
C ASP A 26 3.03 8.34 -8.63
N THR A 27 2.85 8.12 -7.33
CA THR A 27 2.06 6.99 -6.84
C THR A 27 0.59 7.15 -7.25
N TYR A 28 0.06 8.35 -7.13
CA TYR A 28 -1.32 8.62 -7.49
C TYR A 28 -1.56 8.35 -8.98
N GLU A 29 -0.60 8.70 -9.82
CA GLU A 29 -0.70 8.44 -11.26
C GLU A 29 -0.82 6.96 -11.56
N ILE A 30 -0.05 6.14 -10.85
CA ILE A 30 -0.14 4.68 -11.00
C ILE A 30 -1.50 4.17 -10.58
N ILE A 31 -2.02 4.67 -9.46
CA ILE A 31 -3.36 4.30 -8.99
C ILE A 31 -4.41 4.66 -10.02
N ASN A 32 -4.34 5.86 -10.59
CA ASN A 32 -5.29 6.30 -11.60
C ASN A 32 -5.22 5.45 -12.86
N GLU A 33 -4.03 5.09 -13.29
CA GLU A 33 -3.86 4.23 -14.46
C GLU A 33 -4.59 2.91 -14.26
N ILE A 34 -4.43 2.32 -13.09
CA ILE A 34 -5.10 1.05 -12.79
C ILE A 34 -6.61 1.22 -12.70
N LYS A 35 -7.06 2.33 -12.08
CA LYS A 35 -8.49 2.64 -12.00
C LYS A 35 -9.13 2.69 -13.40
N GLU A 36 -8.48 3.39 -14.31
CA GLU A 36 -9.02 3.55 -15.66
C GLU A 36 -9.00 2.23 -16.42
N ALA A 37 -7.96 1.45 -16.22
CA ALA A 37 -7.85 0.16 -16.92
C ALA A 37 -8.85 -0.87 -16.41
N THR A 38 -9.23 -0.82 -15.13
CA THR A 38 -10.05 -1.85 -14.51
C THR A 38 -11.47 -1.41 -14.18
N GLY A 39 -11.69 -0.12 -14.01
CA GLY A 39 -12.96 0.39 -13.53
C GLY A 39 -13.12 0.28 -12.01
N TYR A 40 -12.09 -0.11 -11.31
CA TYR A 40 -12.15 -0.19 -9.84
C TYR A 40 -12.09 1.19 -9.20
N SER A 41 -12.62 1.29 -7.98
CA SER A 41 -12.46 2.51 -7.20
C SER A 41 -11.02 2.66 -6.72
N ALA A 42 -10.63 3.89 -6.35
CA ALA A 42 -9.30 4.14 -5.82
C ALA A 42 -9.04 3.30 -4.57
N SER A 43 -10.01 3.22 -3.68
CA SER A 43 -9.90 2.40 -2.47
C SER A 43 -9.62 0.94 -2.78
N LYS A 44 -10.33 0.40 -3.77
CA LYS A 44 -10.14 -0.99 -4.13
C LYS A 44 -8.76 -1.23 -4.74
N VAL A 45 -8.31 -0.33 -5.59
CA VAL A 45 -6.98 -0.42 -6.20
C VAL A 45 -5.91 -0.41 -5.11
N VAL A 46 -5.99 0.55 -4.18
CA VAL A 46 -5.03 0.65 -3.10
C VAL A 46 -5.03 -0.61 -2.26
N LYS A 47 -6.20 -1.12 -1.92
CA LYS A 47 -6.30 -2.34 -1.12
C LYS A 47 -5.63 -3.52 -1.80
N LEU A 48 -5.89 -3.71 -3.09
CA LEU A 48 -5.30 -4.82 -3.83
C LEU A 48 -3.78 -4.72 -3.90
N LEU A 49 -3.28 -3.53 -4.17
CA LEU A 49 -1.83 -3.31 -4.26
C LEU A 49 -1.15 -3.51 -2.92
N VAL A 50 -1.76 -2.98 -1.86
CA VAL A 50 -1.20 -3.11 -0.51
C VAL A 50 -1.22 -4.57 -0.06
N ASP A 51 -2.32 -5.27 -0.29
CA ASP A 51 -2.42 -6.68 0.09
C ASP A 51 -1.36 -7.51 -0.62
N TYR A 52 -1.18 -7.27 -1.91
CA TYR A 52 -0.16 -7.96 -2.68
C TYR A 52 1.23 -7.66 -2.16
N ALA A 53 1.52 -6.39 -1.94
CA ALA A 53 2.83 -5.97 -1.46
C ALA A 53 3.11 -6.50 -0.06
N TYR A 54 2.09 -6.52 0.79
CA TYR A 54 2.23 -7.01 2.15
C TYR A 54 2.70 -8.46 2.18
N ASP A 55 2.16 -9.29 1.30
CA ASP A 55 2.56 -10.70 1.22
C ASP A 55 3.99 -10.87 0.71
N ASN A 56 4.57 -9.83 0.13
CA ASN A 56 5.91 -9.85 -0.44
C ASN A 56 6.90 -9.01 0.37
N ILE A 57 6.56 -8.67 1.61
CA ILE A 57 7.46 -7.96 2.50
C ILE A 57 8.33 -8.95 3.25
N GLU A 58 9.63 -8.66 3.31
CA GLU A 58 10.55 -9.37 4.16
C GLU A 58 10.92 -8.45 5.32
N TRP A 59 10.61 -8.87 6.53
CA TRP A 59 10.82 -8.05 7.71
C TRP A 59 12.19 -8.33 8.31
N GLU A 60 12.92 -7.27 8.63
CA GLU A 60 14.16 -7.37 9.39
C GLU A 60 13.96 -6.73 10.75
N GLU A 61 14.49 -7.34 11.77
CA GLU A 61 14.41 -6.78 13.13
C GLU A 61 15.47 -5.71 13.31
N GLU A 62 15.08 -4.65 13.99
CA GLU A 62 16.01 -3.57 14.30
C GLU A 62 16.97 -3.93 15.41
#